data_35d9dce9170140ec8312ef1cac3245b6
#
_entry.id   35d9dce9170140ec8312ef1cac3245b6
#
_cell.length_a   1.000
_cell.length_b   1.000
_cell.length_c   1.000
_cell.angle_alpha   90.00
_cell.angle_beta   90.00
_cell.angle_gamma   90.00
#
_symmetry.space_group_name_H-M   'P 1'
#
loop_
_entity.id
_entity.type
_entity.pdbx_description
1 polymer ?
#
loop_
_entity_poly.entity_id
_entity_poly.type
_entity_poly.pdbx_seq_one_letter_code
_entity_poly.pdbx_strand_id
1 'polypeptide(L)'
;IWSSLVGSEMCIRDRDKITLRLKNMINIEKTPEIFPIVTPGYLYRSPYGTSHGSPYDYDTHVPLIFSRKQFRSKIKNSYQATVDIAPTIARYLGVEIPLYCDGKPIDF
;
A
#
# COMPACT_ATOMS: atom_id res chain seq x y z
N ILE A 1 12.54 -13.45 19.26
CA ILE A 1 11.10 -13.25 19.57
C ILE A 1 10.32 -12.96 18.30
N TRP A 2 10.83 -12.13 17.41
CA TRP A 2 10.21 -11.82 16.11
C TRP A 2 10.04 -13.04 15.22
N SER A 3 11.03 -13.91 15.17
CA SER A 3 10.96 -15.14 14.33
C SER A 3 9.86 -16.10 14.80
N SER A 4 9.50 -16.09 16.08
CA SER A 4 8.45 -16.97 16.60
C SER A 4 7.03 -16.41 16.39
N LEU A 5 6.87 -15.09 16.28
CA LEU A 5 5.57 -14.44 16.01
C LEU A 5 5.28 -14.32 14.51
N VAL A 6 6.30 -14.07 13.71
CA VAL A 6 6.18 -13.99 12.25
C VAL A 6 6.35 -15.35 11.59
N GLY A 7 7.03 -16.27 12.23
CA GLY A 7 7.31 -17.62 11.76
C GLY A 7 6.40 -18.72 12.32
N SER A 8 5.52 -18.41 13.29
CA SER A 8 4.52 -19.36 13.70
C SER A 8 3.48 -19.46 12.57
N GLU A 9 3.44 -20.62 11.93
CA GLU A 9 2.53 -20.97 10.83
C GLU A 9 1.04 -20.76 11.16
N MET A 10 0.75 -20.28 12.36
CA MET A 10 -0.57 -20.30 12.96
C MET A 10 -1.52 -19.21 12.50
N CYS A 11 -1.06 -18.14 11.85
CA CYS A 11 -1.95 -17.01 11.59
C CYS A 11 -1.89 -16.41 10.19
N ILE A 12 -0.94 -16.77 9.34
CA ILE A 12 -0.78 -16.02 8.10
C ILE A 12 -0.49 -16.95 6.92
N ARG A 13 -1.51 -17.27 6.15
CA ARG A 13 -1.32 -17.89 4.84
C ARG A 13 -0.56 -16.90 3.95
N ASP A 14 0.61 -17.29 3.44
CA ASP A 14 1.49 -16.47 2.59
C ASP A 14 0.83 -15.93 1.30
N ARG A 15 -0.37 -16.38 1.01
CA ARG A 15 -1.17 -15.95 -0.14
C ARG A 15 -2.27 -14.94 0.17
N ASP A 16 -2.43 -14.55 1.43
CA ASP A 16 -3.45 -13.56 1.81
C ASP A 16 -2.94 -12.15 1.49
N LYS A 17 -3.77 -11.36 0.80
CA LYS A 17 -3.48 -9.96 0.47
C LYS A 17 -3.13 -9.11 1.70
N ILE A 18 -3.79 -9.36 2.81
CA ILE A 18 -3.56 -8.64 4.06
C ILE A 18 -2.16 -8.92 4.58
N THR A 19 -1.77 -10.19 4.60
CA THR A 19 -0.42 -10.61 5.00
C THR A 19 0.66 -9.96 4.15
N LEU A 20 0.47 -9.93 2.84
CA LEU A 20 1.42 -9.31 1.93
C LEU A 20 1.56 -7.81 2.19
N ARG A 21 0.44 -7.11 2.41
CA ARG A 21 0.45 -5.70 2.77
C ARG A 21 1.20 -5.44 4.07
N LEU A 22 0.97 -6.27 5.07
CA LEU A 22 1.66 -6.15 6.37
C LEU A 22 3.16 -6.43 6.24
N LYS A 23 3.55 -7.47 5.51
CA LYS A 23 4.97 -7.76 5.24
C LYS A 23 5.67 -6.56 4.58
N ASN A 24 5.01 -5.90 3.62
CA ASN A 24 5.56 -4.73 2.95
C ASN A 24 5.66 -3.48 3.83
N MET A 25 4.93 -3.43 4.93
CA MET A 25 4.99 -2.33 5.91
C MET A 25 6.11 -2.50 6.95
N ILE A 26 6.60 -3.73 7.15
CA ILE A 26 7.57 -4.03 8.20
C ILE A 26 8.96 -3.52 7.81
N ASN A 27 9.51 -2.68 8.66
CA ASN A 27 10.92 -2.31 8.64
C ASN A 27 11.56 -2.76 9.96
N ILE A 28 12.59 -3.60 9.88
CA ILE A 28 13.21 -4.25 11.05
C ILE A 28 13.70 -3.24 12.08
N GLU A 29 14.14 -2.07 11.65
CA GLU A 29 14.70 -1.04 12.54
C GLU A 29 13.64 -0.10 13.13
N LYS A 30 12.48 0.03 12.48
CA LYS A 30 11.49 1.07 12.78
C LYS A 30 10.13 0.54 13.23
N THR A 31 9.79 -0.69 12.86
CA THR A 31 8.50 -1.27 13.22
C THR A 31 8.55 -1.79 14.67
N PRO A 32 7.55 -1.48 15.50
CA PRO A 32 7.51 -1.98 16.87
C PRO A 32 7.39 -3.51 16.90
N GLU A 33 7.79 -4.12 18.01
CA GLU A 33 7.74 -5.58 18.21
C GLU A 33 6.31 -6.15 18.16
N ILE A 34 5.32 -5.33 18.50
CA ILE A 34 3.92 -5.70 18.48
C ILE A 34 3.17 -4.67 17.63
N PHE A 35 2.52 -5.13 16.58
CA PHE A 35 1.69 -4.31 15.70
C PHE A 35 0.24 -4.80 15.77
N PRO A 36 -0.65 -4.14 16.51
CA PRO A 36 -2.04 -4.55 16.62
C PRO A 36 -2.81 -4.22 15.35
N ILE A 37 -3.59 -5.17 14.87
CA ILE A 37 -4.51 -4.98 13.74
C ILE A 37 -5.92 -5.12 14.28
N VAL A 38 -6.71 -4.08 14.11
CA VAL A 38 -8.13 -4.12 14.50
C VAL A 38 -8.93 -5.05 13.58
N THR A 39 -9.95 -5.64 14.11
CA THR A 39 -10.91 -6.45 13.35
C THR A 39 -11.57 -5.60 12.25
N PRO A 40 -11.92 -6.18 11.08
CA PRO A 40 -12.61 -5.45 10.02
C PRO A 40 -13.84 -4.71 10.52
N GLY A 41 -13.99 -3.46 10.12
CA GLY A 41 -15.11 -2.60 10.53
C GLY A 41 -14.96 -1.94 11.90
N TYR A 42 -13.86 -2.18 12.61
CA TYR A 42 -13.59 -1.52 13.89
C TYR A 42 -12.53 -0.45 13.76
N LEU A 43 -12.65 0.59 14.58
CA LEU A 43 -11.68 1.68 14.70
C LEU A 43 -11.23 1.79 16.17
N TYR A 44 -9.92 1.84 16.38
CA TYR A 44 -9.36 2.19 17.67
C TYR A 44 -9.15 3.70 17.73
N ARG A 45 -10.19 4.43 18.14
CA ARG A 45 -10.15 5.88 18.26
C ARG A 45 -11.21 6.41 19.23
N SER A 46 -11.07 7.69 19.64
CA SER A 46 -12.11 8.49 20.29
C SER A 46 -13.44 8.45 19.51
N PRO A 47 -14.60 8.53 20.15
CA PRO A 47 -15.91 8.25 19.56
C PRO A 47 -16.32 9.17 18.39
N TYR A 48 -15.53 10.17 18.08
CA TYR A 48 -15.82 11.11 16.99
C TYR A 48 -14.71 11.14 15.94
N GLY A 49 -15.12 11.14 14.67
CA GLY A 49 -14.26 11.30 13.51
C GLY A 49 -14.07 10.05 12.68
N THR A 50 -13.37 10.22 11.57
CA THR A 50 -12.95 9.16 10.64
C THR A 50 -11.49 8.81 10.84
N SER A 51 -11.08 7.61 10.48
CA SER A 51 -9.70 7.16 10.51
C SER A 51 -9.42 6.27 9.31
N HIS A 52 -8.15 6.08 9.00
CA HIS A 52 -7.64 5.20 7.96
C HIS A 52 -6.36 4.51 8.47
N GLY A 53 -5.77 3.62 7.66
CA GLY A 53 -4.52 2.93 8.00
C GLY A 53 -4.72 1.46 8.33
N SER A 54 -5.87 0.89 8.03
CA SER A 54 -6.09 -0.55 8.10
C SER A 54 -5.62 -1.27 6.82
N PRO A 55 -5.28 -2.57 6.88
CA PRO A 55 -4.85 -3.33 5.71
C PRO A 55 -6.01 -3.81 4.82
N TYR A 56 -7.24 -3.47 5.14
CA TYR A 56 -8.45 -3.96 4.48
C TYR A 56 -8.76 -3.23 3.17
N ASP A 57 -9.47 -3.89 2.26
CA ASP A 57 -9.75 -3.36 0.92
C ASP A 57 -10.55 -2.05 0.94
N TYR A 58 -11.46 -1.87 1.90
CA TYR A 58 -12.22 -0.63 2.03
C TYR A 58 -11.37 0.59 2.39
N ASP A 59 -10.17 0.38 2.92
CA ASP A 59 -9.25 1.45 3.34
C ASP A 59 -8.05 1.61 2.39
N THR A 60 -7.69 0.54 1.68
CA THR A 60 -6.55 0.51 0.77
C THR A 60 -6.92 0.76 -0.69
N HIS A 61 -8.19 0.59 -1.06
CA HIS A 61 -8.66 0.83 -2.42
C HIS A 61 -9.09 2.28 -2.59
N VAL A 62 -8.18 3.09 -3.07
CA VAL A 62 -8.36 4.54 -3.28
C VAL A 62 -8.24 4.90 -4.75
N PRO A 63 -8.91 5.99 -5.21
CA PRO A 63 -8.74 6.46 -6.58
C PRO A 63 -7.32 6.99 -6.80
N LEU A 64 -6.76 6.70 -7.98
CA LEU A 64 -5.52 7.29 -8.46
C LEU A 64 -5.84 8.18 -9.67
N ILE A 65 -5.62 9.49 -9.54
CA ILE A 65 -5.98 10.47 -10.56
C ILE A 65 -4.74 11.25 -10.99
N PHE A 66 -4.42 11.18 -12.28
CA PHE A 66 -3.45 12.06 -12.90
C PHE A 66 -4.21 13.10 -13.74
N SER A 67 -3.95 14.38 -13.48
CA SER A 67 -4.61 15.48 -14.18
C SER A 67 -3.61 16.47 -14.76
N ARG A 68 -3.82 16.82 -16.01
CA ARG A 68 -3.09 17.86 -16.72
C ARG A 68 -3.95 18.42 -17.85
N LYS A 69 -3.75 19.71 -18.21
CA LYS A 69 -4.52 20.41 -19.24
C LYS A 69 -4.52 19.71 -20.60
N GLN A 70 -3.44 19.03 -20.98
CA GLN A 70 -3.30 18.34 -22.26
C GLN A 70 -3.76 16.86 -22.22
N PHE A 71 -4.09 16.32 -21.05
CA PHE A 71 -4.52 14.93 -20.97
C PHE A 71 -5.94 14.77 -21.48
N ARG A 72 -6.15 13.75 -22.32
CA ARG A 72 -7.48 13.28 -22.65
C ARG A 72 -8.00 12.41 -21.51
N SER A 73 -9.29 12.55 -21.21
CA SER A 73 -9.93 11.70 -20.21
C SER A 73 -9.82 10.23 -20.59
N LYS A 74 -9.29 9.42 -19.68
CA LYS A 74 -9.15 7.96 -19.85
C LYS A 74 -9.33 7.31 -18.49
N ILE A 75 -10.11 6.25 -18.44
CA ILE A 75 -10.32 5.45 -17.24
C ILE A 75 -9.62 4.10 -17.43
N LYS A 76 -8.83 3.71 -16.45
CA LYS A 76 -8.22 2.37 -16.36
C LYS A 76 -8.79 1.64 -15.16
N ASN A 77 -9.31 0.44 -15.39
CA ASN A 77 -9.87 -0.43 -14.33
C ASN A 77 -8.87 -1.51 -13.85
N SER A 78 -7.62 -1.45 -14.34
CA SER A 78 -6.57 -2.34 -13.87
C SER A 78 -6.03 -1.88 -12.51
N TYR A 79 -5.64 -2.84 -11.67
CA TYR A 79 -4.97 -2.55 -10.41
C TYR A 79 -3.68 -1.77 -10.64
N GLN A 80 -3.49 -0.72 -9.87
CA GLN A 80 -2.27 0.07 -9.80
C GLN A 80 -1.89 0.22 -8.33
N ALA A 81 -0.61 0.20 -8.03
CA ALA A 81 -0.12 0.38 -6.67
C ALA A 81 0.38 1.81 -6.45
N THR A 82 0.34 2.30 -5.22
CA THR A 82 0.87 3.64 -4.88
C THR A 82 2.36 3.77 -5.17
N VAL A 83 3.12 2.68 -5.12
CA VAL A 83 4.55 2.64 -5.50
C VAL A 83 4.77 2.94 -6.98
N ASP A 84 3.74 2.79 -7.83
CA ASP A 84 3.80 3.07 -9.28
C ASP A 84 3.77 4.57 -9.59
N ILE A 85 3.41 5.43 -8.63
CA ILE A 85 3.28 6.87 -8.82
C ILE A 85 4.64 7.51 -9.15
N ALA A 86 5.65 7.24 -8.34
CA ALA A 86 6.97 7.85 -8.50
C ALA A 86 7.63 7.51 -9.86
N PRO A 87 7.73 6.22 -10.27
CA PRO A 87 8.29 5.88 -11.57
C PRO A 87 7.44 6.37 -12.74
N THR A 88 6.13 6.51 -12.56
CA THR A 88 5.23 7.10 -13.56
C THR A 88 5.55 8.57 -13.79
N ILE A 89 5.72 9.34 -12.72
CA ILE A 89 6.09 10.75 -12.81
C ILE A 89 7.49 10.91 -13.39
N ALA A 90 8.46 10.10 -12.96
CA ALA A 90 9.82 10.13 -13.48
C ALA A 90 9.85 9.91 -15.00
N ARG A 91 9.17 8.87 -15.49
CA ARG A 91 9.04 8.61 -16.92
C ARG A 91 8.37 9.76 -17.67
N TYR A 92 7.31 10.32 -17.10
CA TYR A 92 6.60 11.44 -17.69
C TYR A 92 7.47 12.69 -17.83
N LEU A 93 8.34 12.94 -16.85
CA LEU A 93 9.26 14.09 -16.85
C LEU A 93 10.57 13.81 -17.63
N GLY A 94 10.78 12.59 -18.15
CA GLY A 94 12.02 12.20 -18.79
C GLY A 94 13.22 12.10 -17.84
N VAL A 95 12.93 11.86 -16.55
CA VAL A 95 13.96 11.67 -15.51
C VAL A 95 14.21 10.17 -15.32
N GLU A 96 15.45 9.82 -15.02
CA GLU A 96 15.83 8.43 -14.74
C GLU A 96 15.08 7.89 -13.52
N ILE A 97 14.55 6.67 -13.67
CA ILE A 97 13.88 5.96 -12.57
C ILE A 97 14.95 5.33 -11.69
N PRO A 98 14.98 5.65 -10.37
CA PRO A 98 15.99 5.07 -9.48
C PRO A 98 15.89 3.55 -9.40
N LEU A 99 17.04 2.87 -9.32
CA LEU A 99 17.13 1.40 -9.26
C LEU A 99 16.41 0.78 -8.05
N TYR A 100 16.25 1.55 -6.97
CA TYR A 100 15.56 1.12 -5.76
C TYR A 100 14.04 1.39 -5.78
N CYS A 101 13.49 1.74 -6.94
CA CYS A 101 12.06 1.98 -7.10
C CYS A 101 11.34 0.66 -7.38
N ASP A 102 10.49 0.22 -6.45
CA ASP A 102 9.77 -1.07 -6.53
C ASP A 102 8.61 -1.02 -7.53
N GLY A 103 8.09 0.16 -7.82
CA GLY A 103 6.94 0.36 -8.71
C GLY A 103 7.29 0.32 -10.19
N LYS A 104 6.26 0.24 -11.03
CA LYS A 104 6.36 0.26 -12.49
C LYS A 104 5.63 1.48 -13.06
N PRO A 105 6.18 2.15 -14.08
CA PRO A 105 5.49 3.27 -14.71
C PRO A 105 4.14 2.84 -15.33
N ILE A 106 3.11 3.62 -15.05
CA ILE A 106 1.78 3.44 -15.62
C ILE A 106 1.74 4.07 -17.01
N ASP A 107 1.14 3.39 -18.00
CA ASP A 107 0.90 3.94 -19.32
C ASP A 107 -0.41 4.73 -19.35
N PHE A 108 -0.39 5.94 -19.87
CA PHE A 108 -1.56 6.82 -20.01
C PHE A 108 -2.25 6.65 -21.37
#